data_ad31f6b9683cd9d548ee82abe7dc317b
#
_entry.id   ad31f6b9683cd9d548ee82abe7dc317b
#
_cell.length_a   1.000
_cell.length_b   1.000
_cell.length_c   1.000
_cell.angle_alpha   90.00
_cell.angle_beta   90.00
_cell.angle_gamma   90.00
#
_symmetry.space_group_name_H-M   'P 1'
#
loop_
_entity.id
_entity.type
_entity.pdbx_description
1 polymer ?
#
loop_
_entity_poly.entity_id
_entity_poly.type
_entity_poly.pdbx_seq_one_letter_code
_entity_poly.pdbx_strand_id
1 'polypeptide(L)' 'EIGDHVNIRAFSHIEGAKVASGAEIGPYARLRPGAVVGEDAHVGNFVEMKKAVLGKGAKANHLTYLGDATVGAGANI' A
#
# COMPACT_ATOMS: atom_id res chain seq x y z
N GLU A 1 -6.71 6.72 7.24
CA GLU A 1 -5.71 7.23 8.20
C GLU A 1 -4.33 7.19 7.57
N ILE A 2 -3.68 8.31 7.53
CA ILE A 2 -2.38 8.48 6.86
C ILE A 2 -1.35 8.92 7.90
N GLY A 3 -0.25 8.20 8.00
CA GLY A 3 0.82 8.53 8.92
C GLY A 3 1.70 9.68 8.43
N ASP A 4 2.82 9.92 9.14
CA ASP A 4 3.75 10.99 8.80
C ASP A 4 4.68 10.59 7.65
N HIS A 5 5.12 11.58 6.88
CA HIS A 5 6.10 11.39 5.81
C HIS A 5 5.66 10.38 4.75
N VAL A 6 4.35 10.25 4.55
CA VAL A 6 3.82 9.38 3.51
C VAL A 6 3.86 10.12 2.19
N ASN A 7 4.34 9.44 1.14
CA ASN A 7 4.37 9.99 -0.20
C ASN A 7 3.29 9.31 -1.05
N ILE A 8 2.27 10.05 -1.40
CA ILE A 8 1.19 9.55 -2.25
C ILE A 8 1.34 10.21 -3.62
N ARG A 9 1.68 9.41 -4.62
CA ARG A 9 1.92 9.92 -5.95
C ARG A 9 0.60 10.12 -6.71
N ALA A 10 0.68 10.84 -7.83
CA ALA A 10 -0.48 11.28 -8.59
C ALA A 10 -1.39 10.13 -9.03
N PHE A 11 -2.68 10.45 -9.14
CA PHE A 11 -3.71 9.54 -9.64
C PHE A 11 -3.89 8.28 -8.79
N SER A 12 -3.50 8.34 -7.52
CA SER A 12 -3.78 7.27 -6.58
C SER A 12 -5.10 7.51 -5.88
N HIS A 13 -5.83 6.44 -5.58
CA HIS A 13 -7.11 6.52 -4.90
C HIS A 13 -7.01 5.75 -3.58
N ILE A 14 -7.31 6.44 -2.47
CA ILE A 14 -7.24 5.83 -1.15
C ILE A 14 -8.59 6.04 -0.46
N GLU A 15 -9.21 4.93 -0.06
CA GLU A 15 -10.51 4.98 0.60
C GLU A 15 -10.57 3.94 1.71
N GLY A 16 -10.82 4.41 2.94
CA GLY A 16 -10.99 3.50 4.07
C GLY A 16 -9.77 2.64 4.39
N ALA A 17 -8.58 3.13 4.04
CA ALA A 17 -7.32 2.39 4.24
C ALA A 17 -6.49 3.05 5.33
N LYS A 18 -5.53 2.29 5.89
CA LYS A 18 -4.55 2.80 6.83
C LYS A 18 -3.18 2.77 6.19
N VAL A 19 -2.47 3.89 6.23
CA VAL A 19 -1.13 3.99 5.67
C VAL A 19 -0.19 4.46 6.76
N ALA A 20 0.76 3.63 7.11
CA ALA A 20 1.70 3.95 8.19
C ALA A 20 2.80 4.89 7.70
N SER A 21 3.57 5.44 8.64
CA SER A 21 4.57 6.46 8.35
C SER A 21 5.63 5.97 7.38
N GLY A 22 6.10 6.86 6.52
CA GLY A 22 7.18 6.58 5.59
C GLY A 22 6.81 5.76 4.36
N ALA A 23 5.55 5.35 4.24
CA ALA A 23 5.13 4.53 3.10
C ALA A 23 5.06 5.35 1.81
N GLU A 24 5.22 4.67 0.67
CA GLU A 24 5.05 5.27 -0.65
C GLU A 24 3.89 4.60 -1.37
N ILE A 25 3.01 5.42 -1.96
CA ILE A 25 1.82 4.94 -2.66
C ILE A 25 1.79 5.49 -4.08
N GLY A 26 1.66 4.60 -5.05
CA GLY A 26 1.42 5.00 -6.43
C GLY A 26 2.66 5.23 -7.26
N PRO A 27 2.54 5.90 -8.41
CA PRO A 27 1.29 6.45 -8.94
C PRO A 27 0.31 5.38 -9.42
N TYR A 28 -0.95 5.80 -9.64
CA TYR A 28 -2.00 4.91 -10.13
C TYR A 28 -2.25 3.68 -9.24
N ALA A 29 -2.14 3.85 -7.93
CA ALA A 29 -2.47 2.78 -6.99
C ALA A 29 -3.88 2.99 -6.45
N ARG A 30 -4.51 1.91 -6.04
CA ARG A 30 -5.84 1.97 -5.44
C ARG A 30 -5.86 1.19 -4.14
N LEU A 31 -6.12 1.88 -3.05
CA LEU A 31 -6.28 1.27 -1.74
C LEU A 31 -7.75 1.29 -1.38
N ARG A 32 -8.36 0.13 -1.25
CA ARG A 32 -9.77 0.00 -0.94
C ARG A 32 -9.97 -0.24 0.55
N PRO A 33 -11.22 -0.18 1.05
CA PRO A 33 -11.46 -0.38 2.48
C PRO A 33 -10.83 -1.65 3.02
N GLY A 34 -10.21 -1.54 4.19
CA GLY A 34 -9.53 -2.65 4.85
C GLY A 34 -8.09 -2.85 4.44
N ALA A 35 -7.55 -2.05 3.52
CA ALA A 35 -6.13 -2.13 3.18
C ALA A 35 -5.30 -1.49 4.28
N VAL A 36 -4.18 -2.12 4.62
CA VAL A 36 -3.23 -1.62 5.61
C VAL A 36 -1.84 -1.65 5.00
N VAL A 37 -1.20 -0.49 4.92
CA VAL A 37 0.16 -0.38 4.38
C VAL A 37 1.10 -0.10 5.54
N GLY A 38 2.05 -0.99 5.77
CA GLY A 38 2.97 -0.90 6.90
C GLY A 38 4.00 0.22 6.75
N GLU A 39 4.76 0.47 7.82
CA GLU A 39 5.80 1.50 7.81
C GLU A 39 6.80 1.22 6.70
N ASP A 40 7.19 2.27 5.98
CA ASP A 40 8.18 2.22 4.92
C ASP A 40 7.87 1.24 3.80
N ALA A 41 6.63 0.76 3.72
CA ALA A 41 6.22 -0.14 2.66
C ALA A 41 6.00 0.65 1.36
N HIS A 42 6.02 -0.06 0.24
CA HIS A 42 5.89 0.57 -1.07
C HIS A 42 4.78 -0.10 -1.87
N VAL A 43 3.77 0.67 -2.22
CA VAL A 43 2.72 0.25 -3.14
C VAL A 43 2.98 0.95 -4.46
N GLY A 44 3.39 0.18 -5.46
CA GLY A 44 3.79 0.74 -6.76
C GLY A 44 2.61 1.05 -7.67
N ASN A 45 2.91 1.27 -8.94
CA ASN A 45 1.89 1.65 -9.90
C ASN A 45 1.03 0.46 -10.34
N PHE A 46 -0.25 0.75 -10.57
CA PHE A 46 -1.24 -0.25 -10.97
C PHE A 46 -1.38 -1.40 -9.96
N VAL A 47 -1.26 -1.06 -8.68
CA VAL A 47 -1.47 -2.01 -7.59
C VAL A 47 -2.80 -1.68 -6.93
N GLU A 48 -3.59 -2.72 -6.68
CA GLU A 48 -4.85 -2.57 -5.96
C GLU A 48 -4.83 -3.44 -4.71
N MET A 49 -5.24 -2.86 -3.57
CA MET A 49 -5.31 -3.59 -2.31
C MET A 49 -6.73 -3.50 -1.74
N LYS A 50 -7.25 -4.64 -1.30
CA LYS A 50 -8.56 -4.71 -0.63
C LYS A 50 -8.47 -5.70 0.52
N LYS A 51 -8.76 -5.23 1.74
CA LYS A 51 -8.71 -6.07 2.93
C LYS A 51 -7.39 -6.84 3.01
N ALA A 52 -6.30 -6.17 2.72
CA ALA A 52 -4.97 -6.78 2.66
C ALA A 52 -4.00 -5.99 3.52
N VAL A 53 -3.00 -6.69 4.05
CA VAL A 53 -1.96 -6.08 4.87
C VAL A 53 -0.61 -6.23 4.18
N LEU A 54 0.03 -5.11 3.92
CA LEU A 54 1.40 -5.07 3.40
C LEU A 54 2.31 -4.73 4.56
N GLY A 55 3.18 -5.66 4.96
CA GLY A 55 3.98 -5.52 6.17
C GLY A 55 5.05 -4.43 6.08
N LYS A 56 5.71 -4.17 7.21
CA LYS A 56 6.73 -3.14 7.29
C LYS A 56 7.83 -3.39 6.26
N GLY A 57 8.15 -2.38 5.45
CA GLY A 57 9.20 -2.46 4.45
C GLY A 57 8.89 -3.37 3.27
N ALA A 58 7.71 -3.96 3.22
CA ALA A 58 7.35 -4.82 2.10
C ALA A 58 7.05 -3.99 0.85
N LYS A 59 7.20 -4.60 -0.32
CA LYS A 59 7.01 -3.90 -1.59
C LYS A 59 6.09 -4.68 -2.52
N ALA A 60 5.07 -4.00 -3.02
CA ALA A 60 4.25 -4.47 -4.12
C ALA A 60 4.47 -3.48 -5.26
N ASN A 61 5.41 -3.80 -6.15
CA ASN A 61 5.98 -2.78 -7.02
C ASN A 61 5.10 -2.37 -8.19
N HIS A 62 4.40 -3.30 -8.82
CA HIS A 62 3.53 -2.93 -9.94
C HIS A 62 2.65 -4.09 -10.40
N LEU A 63 1.54 -3.74 -11.06
CA LEU A 63 0.64 -4.69 -11.71
C LEU A 63 0.22 -5.85 -10.81
N THR A 64 -0.20 -5.53 -9.58
CA THR A 64 -0.53 -6.56 -8.59
C THR A 64 -1.87 -6.24 -7.93
N TYR A 65 -2.67 -7.28 -7.70
CA TYR A 65 -3.86 -7.17 -6.88
C TYR A 65 -3.65 -7.98 -5.60
N LEU A 66 -3.82 -7.34 -4.45
CA LEU A 66 -3.76 -8.00 -3.15
C LEU A 66 -5.15 -7.95 -2.53
N GLY A 67 -5.80 -9.09 -2.44
CA GLY A 67 -7.12 -9.21 -1.83
C GLY A 67 -7.10 -10.24 -0.72
N ASP A 68 -7.63 -9.86 0.46
CA ASP A 68 -7.76 -10.77 1.61
C ASP A 68 -6.44 -11.49 1.93
N ALA A 69 -5.32 -10.78 1.81
CA ALA A 69 -3.98 -11.37 1.94
C ALA A 69 -3.16 -10.58 2.96
N THR A 70 -2.17 -11.25 3.53
CA THR A 70 -1.18 -10.62 4.39
C THR A 70 0.20 -10.87 3.81
N VAL A 71 0.92 -9.80 3.53
CA VAL A 71 2.28 -9.86 3.00
C VAL A 71 3.25 -9.53 4.12
N GLY A 72 4.16 -10.44 4.43
CA GLY A 72 5.06 -10.30 5.55
C GLY A 72 6.04 -9.14 5.40
N ALA A 73 6.64 -8.72 6.51
CA ALA A 73 7.60 -7.63 6.53
C ALA A 73 8.78 -7.93 5.60
N GLY A 74 9.19 -6.91 4.85
CA GLY A 74 10.34 -7.01 3.94
C GLY A 74 10.09 -7.83 2.68
N ALA A 75 8.89 -8.37 2.47
CA ALA A 75 8.61 -9.15 1.27
C ALA A 75 8.61 -8.25 0.04
N ASN A 76 8.91 -8.83 -1.10
CA ASN A 76 8.94 -8.11 -2.36
C ASN A 76 8.14 -8.89 -3.40
N ILE A 77 7.12 -8.23 -3.91
CA ILE A 77 6.24 -8.84 -4.90
C ILE A 77 6.49 -8.22 -6.26
#